data_d260275044531b1f6018fd196ab47910
#
_entry.id   d260275044531b1f6018fd196ab47910
#
_cell.length_a   1.000
_cell.length_b   1.000
_cell.length_c   1.000
_cell.angle_alpha   90.00
_cell.angle_beta   90.00
_cell.angle_gamma   90.00
#
_symmetry.space_group_name_H-M   'P 1'
#
loop_
_entity.id
_entity.type
_entity.pdbx_description
1 polymer ?
#
loop_
_entity_poly.entity_id
_entity_poly.type
_entity_poly.pdbx_seq_one_letter_code
_entity_poly.pdbx_strand_id
1 'polypeptide(L)'
;MNVLVINCGSSSLKFQLINSDTEAVLAKGLCERIGIDGRLTYQPTGGEKEVNNLDMPTHTEAIQFVINALTNENTGVVKSLDEIGAVGHRMVHGGEKFASSVVITEEVKKAVAECNDLAPLHNPANLIGVNACQELMPNTPMVGVFDTAFHQTMPEKAYMYGLPYEYYEKYKVRRYGFHGTSHSFVSKRVAELAGVPYDQTKTIVCHLGNGASVSAVLNGKSVDTSMGLTPLEGLVMGTRSGDIDPAILEFIAKKENLDIEGLMNVLNKKSGVFGLSNGVSSDFRDLTAAAEEGQKPAKIALEVFAYRVAKYIGAYTAAMNGVDNIVFTAGIGENVCSVREEVCSYLGFLGIELDKEANATRGEEIMISTPESKVKVFVVPTNEELAIARETVALL
;
A
#
# COMPACT_ATOMS: atom_id res chain seq x y z
N MET A 1 1.13 -2.24 25.67
CA MET A 1 1.47 -3.56 25.10
C MET A 1 2.44 -3.37 23.93
N ASN A 2 3.45 -4.24 23.79
CA ASN A 2 4.31 -4.20 22.59
C ASN A 2 3.74 -5.12 21.50
N VAL A 3 3.57 -4.59 20.29
CA VAL A 3 3.05 -5.30 19.12
C VAL A 3 4.15 -5.43 18.09
N LEU A 4 4.47 -6.67 17.70
CA LEU A 4 5.38 -6.95 16.59
C LEU A 4 4.57 -6.94 15.30
N VAL A 5 4.82 -5.96 14.45
CA VAL A 5 4.18 -5.87 13.12
C VAL A 5 5.06 -6.50 12.07
N ILE A 6 4.51 -7.42 11.30
CA ILE A 6 5.20 -8.21 10.28
C ILE A 6 4.55 -8.01 8.91
N ASN A 7 5.38 -7.71 7.92
CA ASN A 7 5.01 -7.73 6.51
C ASN A 7 5.93 -8.68 5.77
N CYS A 8 5.41 -9.85 5.43
CA CYS A 8 6.15 -10.97 4.86
C CYS A 8 5.94 -11.05 3.35
N GLY A 9 7.00 -10.87 2.57
CA GLY A 9 7.05 -11.10 1.13
C GLY A 9 7.71 -12.45 0.80
N SER A 10 7.80 -12.80 -0.48
CA SER A 10 8.35 -14.09 -0.94
C SER A 10 9.81 -14.31 -0.54
N SER A 11 10.63 -13.26 -0.51
CA SER A 11 12.07 -13.31 -0.17
C SER A 11 12.49 -12.20 0.78
N SER A 12 11.54 -11.58 1.47
CA SER A 12 11.79 -10.49 2.40
C SER A 12 10.79 -10.49 3.55
N LEU A 13 11.17 -9.87 4.66
CA LEU A 13 10.33 -9.67 5.83
C LEU A 13 10.67 -8.31 6.45
N LYS A 14 9.73 -7.38 6.40
CA LYS A 14 9.82 -6.09 7.10
C LYS A 14 9.13 -6.20 8.45
N PHE A 15 9.71 -5.60 9.48
CA PHE A 15 9.11 -5.60 10.81
C PHE A 15 9.29 -4.28 11.55
N GLN A 16 8.36 -4.02 12.47
CA GLN A 16 8.49 -2.99 13.50
C GLN A 16 7.95 -3.53 14.82
N LEU A 17 8.62 -3.24 15.92
CA LEU A 17 8.07 -3.42 17.26
C LEU A 17 7.55 -2.07 17.75
N ILE A 18 6.27 -1.99 18.04
CA ILE A 18 5.56 -0.76 18.40
C ILE A 18 4.96 -0.93 19.79
N ASN A 19 5.18 0.04 20.68
CA ASN A 19 4.45 0.11 21.93
C ASN A 19 3.08 0.74 21.69
N SER A 20 2.00 -0.01 21.91
CA SER A 20 0.63 0.44 21.60
C SER A 20 0.12 1.59 22.46
N ASP A 21 0.65 1.76 23.65
CA ASP A 21 0.15 2.78 24.60
C ASP A 21 0.73 4.16 24.28
N THR A 22 1.98 4.19 23.80
CA THR A 22 2.70 5.41 23.42
C THR A 22 2.78 5.62 21.91
N GLU A 23 2.44 4.58 21.13
CA GLU A 23 2.61 4.50 19.67
C GLU A 23 4.06 4.67 19.19
N ALA A 24 5.01 4.55 20.11
CA ALA A 24 6.43 4.65 19.81
C ALA A 24 6.94 3.39 19.13
N VAL A 25 7.70 3.56 18.06
CA VAL A 25 8.48 2.49 17.44
C VAL A 25 9.67 2.21 18.36
N LEU A 26 9.79 1.00 18.88
CA LEU A 26 10.92 0.57 19.70
C LEU A 26 12.09 0.10 18.87
N ALA A 27 11.81 -0.65 17.79
CA ALA A 27 12.79 -1.10 16.81
C ALA A 27 12.12 -1.35 15.47
N LYS A 28 12.91 -1.31 14.40
CA LYS A 28 12.49 -1.64 13.04
C LYS A 28 13.58 -2.39 12.31
N GLY A 29 13.20 -3.11 11.26
CA GLY A 29 14.19 -3.77 10.43
C GLY A 29 13.60 -4.48 9.22
N LEU A 30 14.51 -5.11 8.49
CA LEU A 30 14.22 -5.77 7.23
C LEU A 30 15.14 -6.98 7.08
N CYS A 31 14.56 -8.16 6.87
CA CYS A 31 15.26 -9.31 6.33
C CYS A 31 15.09 -9.32 4.82
N GLU A 32 16.16 -9.42 4.08
CA GLU A 32 16.17 -9.46 2.61
C GLU A 32 16.88 -10.72 2.12
N ARG A 33 16.57 -11.13 0.88
CA ARG A 33 17.24 -12.25 0.20
C ARG A 33 17.10 -13.58 0.95
N ILE A 34 15.94 -13.76 1.62
CA ILE A 34 15.59 -15.02 2.28
C ILE A 34 15.56 -16.14 1.22
N GLY A 35 16.18 -17.27 1.53
CA GLY A 35 16.36 -18.39 0.61
C GLY A 35 17.55 -18.25 -0.36
N ILE A 36 18.37 -17.21 -0.23
CA ILE A 36 19.55 -16.96 -1.10
C ILE A 36 20.80 -16.80 -0.23
N ASP A 37 21.10 -15.60 0.23
CA ASP A 37 22.27 -15.22 1.01
C ASP A 37 21.93 -14.18 2.10
N GLY A 38 20.80 -14.31 2.69
CA GLY A 38 20.14 -13.53 3.74
C GLY A 38 20.87 -12.32 4.31
N ARG A 39 20.13 -11.21 4.50
CA ARG A 39 20.65 -10.02 5.15
C ARG A 39 19.61 -9.44 6.10
N LEU A 40 19.98 -9.28 7.38
CA LEU A 40 19.17 -8.56 8.37
C LEU A 40 19.70 -7.15 8.53
N THR A 41 18.82 -6.20 8.35
CA THR A 41 18.98 -4.81 8.79
C THR A 41 18.15 -4.62 10.05
N TYR A 42 18.76 -4.18 11.15
CA TYR A 42 18.11 -3.92 12.43
C TYR A 42 18.43 -2.52 12.93
N GLN A 43 17.47 -1.82 13.47
CA GLN A 43 17.66 -0.50 14.06
C GLN A 43 16.75 -0.31 15.28
N PRO A 44 17.29 -0.32 16.50
CA PRO A 44 16.57 0.13 17.68
C PRO A 44 16.38 1.66 17.64
N THR A 45 15.30 2.16 18.23
CA THR A 45 15.07 3.61 18.28
C THR A 45 16.13 4.28 19.15
N GLY A 46 16.75 5.32 18.61
CA GLY A 46 17.88 6.01 19.28
C GLY A 46 19.23 5.30 19.18
N GLY A 47 19.28 4.11 18.55
CA GLY A 47 20.50 3.34 18.33
C GLY A 47 20.99 3.37 16.88
N GLU A 48 22.15 2.78 16.67
CA GLU A 48 22.75 2.66 15.36
C GLU A 48 22.08 1.57 14.51
N LYS A 49 22.15 1.74 13.21
CA LYS A 49 21.68 0.75 12.25
C LYS A 49 22.72 -0.36 12.11
N GLU A 50 22.32 -1.58 12.41
CA GLU A 50 23.12 -2.78 12.24
C GLU A 50 22.74 -3.50 10.93
N VAL A 51 23.74 -4.00 10.20
CA VAL A 51 23.54 -4.79 8.98
C VAL A 51 24.37 -6.06 9.09
N ASN A 52 23.69 -7.19 9.09
CA ASN A 52 24.30 -8.50 9.24
C ASN A 52 23.93 -9.43 8.08
N ASN A 53 24.90 -10.03 7.43
CA ASN A 53 24.67 -11.11 6.48
C ASN A 53 24.51 -12.40 7.28
N LEU A 54 23.35 -13.03 7.15
CA LEU A 54 22.95 -14.20 7.93
C LEU A 54 22.32 -15.22 6.99
N ASP A 55 22.66 -16.49 7.16
CA ASP A 55 22.03 -17.55 6.39
C ASP A 55 20.57 -17.70 6.82
N MET A 56 19.67 -17.38 5.93
CA MET A 56 18.22 -17.42 6.14
C MET A 56 17.58 -18.32 5.07
N PRO A 57 17.71 -19.65 5.18
CA PRO A 57 17.14 -20.55 4.17
C PRO A 57 15.61 -20.44 4.07
N THR A 58 14.94 -20.12 5.18
CA THR A 58 13.49 -19.91 5.22
C THR A 58 13.09 -18.69 6.04
N HIS A 59 11.81 -18.38 6.06
CA HIS A 59 11.25 -17.31 6.88
C HIS A 59 11.30 -17.62 8.39
N THR A 60 11.35 -18.89 8.78
CA THR A 60 11.50 -19.29 10.18
C THR A 60 12.83 -18.79 10.73
N GLU A 61 13.95 -19.01 10.02
CA GLU A 61 15.24 -18.46 10.42
C GLU A 61 15.25 -16.93 10.40
N ALA A 62 14.62 -16.32 9.40
CA ALA A 62 14.52 -14.86 9.35
C ALA A 62 13.81 -14.30 10.60
N ILE A 63 12.67 -14.88 11.01
CA ILE A 63 11.94 -14.47 12.22
C ILE A 63 12.75 -14.77 13.47
N GLN A 64 13.47 -15.92 13.52
CA GLN A 64 14.36 -16.22 14.64
C GLN A 64 15.45 -15.15 14.80
N PHE A 65 16.04 -14.67 13.71
CA PHE A 65 17.02 -13.58 13.76
C PHE A 65 16.41 -12.25 14.19
N VAL A 66 15.18 -11.97 13.78
CA VAL A 66 14.42 -10.80 14.28
C VAL A 66 14.22 -10.90 15.79
N ILE A 67 13.77 -12.04 16.29
CA ILE A 67 13.60 -12.29 17.73
C ILE A 67 14.92 -12.10 18.48
N ASN A 68 15.99 -12.70 17.96
CA ASN A 68 17.32 -12.59 18.57
C ASN A 68 17.82 -11.13 18.60
N ALA A 69 17.55 -10.35 17.56
CA ALA A 69 17.90 -8.92 17.54
C ALA A 69 17.09 -8.12 18.56
N LEU A 70 15.77 -8.36 18.64
CA LEU A 70 14.88 -7.67 19.58
C LEU A 70 15.22 -7.98 21.06
N THR A 71 15.74 -9.18 21.34
CA THR A 71 16.08 -9.65 22.71
C THR A 71 17.59 -9.64 23.01
N ASN A 72 18.41 -9.06 22.13
CA ASN A 72 19.86 -8.98 22.32
C ASN A 72 20.22 -8.22 23.60
N GLU A 73 21.18 -8.72 24.38
CA GLU A 73 21.58 -8.10 25.66
C GLU A 73 22.11 -6.67 25.52
N ASN A 74 22.71 -6.32 24.37
CA ASN A 74 23.34 -5.00 24.16
C ASN A 74 22.48 -4.04 23.33
N THR A 75 21.77 -4.54 22.30
CA THR A 75 21.05 -3.72 21.33
C THR A 75 19.56 -4.05 21.24
N GLY A 76 19.10 -5.04 22.01
CA GLY A 76 17.70 -5.40 22.09
C GLY A 76 16.85 -4.36 22.81
N VAL A 77 15.57 -4.38 22.54
CA VAL A 77 14.57 -3.44 23.09
C VAL A 77 13.56 -4.11 24.01
N VAL A 78 13.61 -5.43 24.12
CA VAL A 78 12.84 -6.23 25.07
C VAL A 78 13.77 -7.27 25.73
N LYS A 79 13.43 -7.70 26.95
CA LYS A 79 14.25 -8.68 27.71
C LYS A 79 13.91 -10.11 27.35
N SER A 80 12.67 -10.37 26.98
CA SER A 80 12.18 -11.70 26.60
C SER A 80 11.01 -11.59 25.62
N LEU A 81 10.65 -12.73 25.02
CA LEU A 81 9.48 -12.83 24.12
C LEU A 81 8.15 -12.53 24.83
N ASP A 82 8.08 -12.72 26.15
CA ASP A 82 6.86 -12.46 26.93
C ASP A 82 6.49 -10.96 26.94
N GLU A 83 7.44 -10.09 26.61
CA GLU A 83 7.18 -8.66 26.45
C GLU A 83 6.55 -8.28 25.10
N ILE A 84 6.48 -9.23 24.15
CA ILE A 84 5.75 -9.09 22.89
C ILE A 84 4.33 -9.61 23.12
N GLY A 85 3.39 -8.71 23.33
CA GLY A 85 2.02 -9.05 23.70
C GLY A 85 1.16 -9.54 22.54
N ALA A 86 1.53 -9.20 21.28
CA ALA A 86 0.81 -9.62 20.08
C ALA A 86 1.66 -9.49 18.82
N VAL A 87 1.27 -10.21 17.76
CA VAL A 87 1.84 -10.05 16.42
C VAL A 87 0.73 -9.62 15.44
N GLY A 88 0.94 -8.49 14.77
CA GLY A 88 0.09 -8.02 13.68
C GLY A 88 0.70 -8.38 12.32
N HIS A 89 -0.01 -9.14 11.51
CA HIS A 89 0.43 -9.55 10.18
C HIS A 89 -0.28 -8.76 9.10
N ARG A 90 0.47 -8.12 8.21
CA ARG A 90 -0.10 -7.63 6.95
C ARG A 90 -0.44 -8.83 6.08
N MET A 91 -1.71 -8.92 5.67
CA MET A 91 -2.23 -9.90 4.73
C MET A 91 -2.65 -9.18 3.46
N VAL A 92 -2.28 -9.70 2.29
CA VAL A 92 -2.53 -8.95 1.05
C VAL A 92 -3.96 -9.14 0.58
N HIS A 93 -4.48 -10.36 0.50
CA HIS A 93 -5.78 -10.60 -0.11
C HIS A 93 -6.70 -11.46 0.77
N GLY A 94 -7.79 -10.87 1.20
CA GLY A 94 -8.82 -11.54 2.01
C GLY A 94 -10.01 -12.06 1.22
N GLY A 95 -10.05 -11.84 -0.10
CA GLY A 95 -11.22 -12.16 -0.92
C GLY A 95 -12.49 -11.47 -0.40
N GLU A 96 -13.64 -12.11 -0.55
CA GLU A 96 -14.89 -11.65 0.04
C GLU A 96 -15.09 -12.13 1.50
N LYS A 97 -14.13 -12.92 2.02
CA LYS A 97 -14.24 -13.55 3.33
C LYS A 97 -13.88 -12.63 4.50
N PHE A 98 -13.00 -11.65 4.24
CA PHE A 98 -12.48 -10.77 5.27
C PHE A 98 -12.79 -9.31 4.95
N ALA A 99 -13.78 -8.76 5.64
CA ALA A 99 -14.18 -7.35 5.59
C ALA A 99 -13.61 -6.52 6.76
N SER A 100 -12.82 -7.15 7.63
CA SER A 100 -12.13 -6.54 8.76
C SER A 100 -10.91 -7.37 9.15
N SER A 101 -10.08 -6.84 10.04
CA SER A 101 -9.01 -7.58 10.68
C SER A 101 -9.56 -8.71 11.56
N VAL A 102 -8.81 -9.80 11.70
CA VAL A 102 -9.23 -10.99 12.44
C VAL A 102 -8.09 -11.58 13.27
N VAL A 103 -8.44 -12.17 14.41
CA VAL A 103 -7.49 -13.03 15.15
C VAL A 103 -7.26 -14.30 14.31
N ILE A 104 -5.99 -14.64 14.10
CA ILE A 104 -5.60 -15.74 13.24
C ILE A 104 -5.80 -17.07 13.97
N THR A 105 -6.70 -17.90 13.44
CA THR A 105 -6.95 -19.29 13.82
C THR A 105 -6.61 -20.22 12.65
N GLU A 106 -6.69 -21.54 12.87
CA GLU A 106 -6.51 -22.51 11.78
C GLU A 106 -7.57 -22.37 10.68
N GLU A 107 -8.81 -22.00 11.05
CA GLU A 107 -9.89 -21.72 10.11
C GLU A 107 -9.59 -20.48 9.26
N VAL A 108 -9.05 -19.43 9.89
CA VAL A 108 -8.62 -18.21 9.18
C VAL A 108 -7.48 -18.53 8.21
N LYS A 109 -6.49 -19.32 8.61
CA LYS A 109 -5.40 -19.73 7.70
C LYS A 109 -5.91 -20.51 6.48
N LYS A 110 -6.85 -21.42 6.68
CA LYS A 110 -7.52 -22.15 5.57
C LYS A 110 -8.25 -21.19 4.64
N ALA A 111 -9.02 -20.27 5.20
CA ALA A 111 -9.77 -19.28 4.43
C ALA A 111 -8.85 -18.35 3.62
N VAL A 112 -7.70 -17.96 4.17
CA VAL A 112 -6.67 -17.20 3.44
C VAL A 112 -6.04 -18.05 2.33
N ALA A 113 -5.74 -19.32 2.59
CA ALA A 113 -5.20 -20.23 1.57
C ALA A 113 -6.15 -20.42 0.37
N GLU A 114 -7.46 -20.40 0.59
CA GLU A 114 -8.46 -20.43 -0.51
C GLU A 114 -8.43 -19.18 -1.38
N CYS A 115 -7.82 -18.09 -0.91
CA CYS A 115 -7.60 -16.85 -1.67
C CYS A 115 -6.24 -16.82 -2.39
N ASN A 116 -5.43 -17.89 -2.34
CA ASN A 116 -4.09 -17.92 -2.95
C ASN A 116 -4.13 -17.65 -4.45
N ASP A 117 -5.13 -18.13 -5.17
CA ASP A 117 -5.28 -17.90 -6.61
C ASP A 117 -5.51 -16.41 -6.96
N LEU A 118 -6.03 -15.63 -6.02
CA LEU A 118 -6.23 -14.18 -6.18
C LEU A 118 -4.94 -13.38 -5.92
N ALA A 119 -4.00 -13.93 -5.15
CA ALA A 119 -2.72 -13.30 -4.82
C ALA A 119 -1.59 -14.35 -4.69
N PRO A 120 -1.24 -15.06 -5.77
CA PRO A 120 -0.34 -16.22 -5.72
C PRO A 120 1.08 -15.88 -5.30
N LEU A 121 1.52 -14.63 -5.48
CA LEU A 121 2.85 -14.16 -5.07
C LEU A 121 2.90 -13.64 -3.62
N HIS A 122 1.75 -13.41 -2.99
CA HIS A 122 1.68 -12.73 -1.69
C HIS A 122 1.07 -13.62 -0.59
N ASN A 123 -0.13 -14.15 -0.78
CA ASN A 123 -0.82 -14.90 0.26
C ASN A 123 -0.03 -16.12 0.77
N PRO A 124 0.60 -16.95 -0.09
CA PRO A 124 1.43 -18.04 0.41
C PRO A 124 2.59 -17.56 1.29
N ALA A 125 3.27 -16.46 0.91
CA ALA A 125 4.34 -15.87 1.71
C ALA A 125 3.83 -15.32 3.05
N ASN A 126 2.65 -14.68 3.06
CA ASN A 126 2.03 -14.20 4.28
C ASN A 126 1.74 -15.37 5.26
N LEU A 127 1.19 -16.49 4.76
CA LEU A 127 0.92 -17.69 5.57
C LEU A 127 2.21 -18.34 6.10
N ILE A 128 3.28 -18.35 5.31
CA ILE A 128 4.59 -18.82 5.77
C ILE A 128 5.06 -17.97 6.97
N GLY A 129 4.96 -16.64 6.87
CA GLY A 129 5.31 -15.74 7.96
C GLY A 129 4.47 -15.96 9.21
N VAL A 130 3.16 -16.15 9.07
CA VAL A 130 2.26 -16.48 10.19
C VAL A 130 2.68 -17.80 10.87
N ASN A 131 2.89 -18.85 10.09
CA ASN A 131 3.25 -20.17 10.62
C ASN A 131 4.60 -20.13 11.35
N ALA A 132 5.59 -19.42 10.79
CA ALA A 132 6.89 -19.25 11.42
C ALA A 132 6.79 -18.49 12.76
N CYS A 133 5.96 -17.44 12.82
CA CYS A 133 5.70 -16.74 14.09
C CYS A 133 5.00 -17.63 15.11
N GLN A 134 4.02 -18.45 14.69
CA GLN A 134 3.32 -19.38 15.59
C GLN A 134 4.25 -20.46 16.14
N GLU A 135 5.19 -20.96 15.33
CA GLU A 135 6.20 -21.94 15.77
C GLU A 135 7.10 -21.37 16.87
N LEU A 136 7.57 -20.14 16.70
CA LEU A 136 8.53 -19.49 17.61
C LEU A 136 7.86 -18.80 18.80
N MET A 137 6.62 -18.39 18.67
CA MET A 137 5.83 -17.67 19.68
C MET A 137 4.42 -18.31 19.83
N PRO A 138 4.30 -19.56 20.25
CA PRO A 138 3.03 -20.31 20.21
C PRO A 138 1.93 -19.75 21.13
N ASN A 139 2.30 -18.99 22.13
CA ASN A 139 1.37 -18.40 23.11
C ASN A 139 1.01 -16.94 22.81
N THR A 140 1.65 -16.32 21.80
CA THR A 140 1.41 -14.91 21.44
C THR A 140 0.25 -14.83 20.45
N PRO A 141 -0.82 -14.07 20.74
CA PRO A 141 -1.93 -13.90 19.82
C PRO A 141 -1.48 -13.19 18.54
N MET A 142 -2.07 -13.59 17.42
CA MET A 142 -1.76 -13.08 16.09
C MET A 142 -3.00 -12.55 15.40
N VAL A 143 -2.88 -11.42 14.74
CA VAL A 143 -3.96 -10.75 14.01
C VAL A 143 -3.56 -10.56 12.56
N GLY A 144 -4.47 -10.89 11.65
CA GLY A 144 -4.34 -10.61 10.22
C GLY A 144 -5.06 -9.32 9.85
N VAL A 145 -4.34 -8.39 9.23
CA VAL A 145 -4.85 -7.13 8.73
C VAL A 145 -4.75 -7.13 7.21
N PHE A 146 -5.89 -7.07 6.52
CA PHE A 146 -5.97 -7.30 5.08
C PHE A 146 -5.98 -6.00 4.27
N ASP A 147 -5.12 -5.91 3.25
CA ASP A 147 -5.10 -4.77 2.32
C ASP A 147 -6.45 -4.56 1.61
N THR A 148 -7.22 -5.62 1.41
CA THR A 148 -8.50 -5.61 0.71
C THR A 148 -9.71 -5.32 1.62
N ALA A 149 -9.56 -5.45 2.95
CA ALA A 149 -10.69 -5.42 3.87
C ALA A 149 -11.44 -4.06 3.87
N PHE A 150 -10.71 -2.95 3.86
CA PHE A 150 -11.32 -1.61 3.84
C PHE A 150 -12.23 -1.38 2.64
N HIS A 151 -11.91 -2.00 1.49
CA HIS A 151 -12.65 -1.86 0.25
C HIS A 151 -13.87 -2.80 0.13
N GLN A 152 -14.11 -3.67 1.11
CA GLN A 152 -15.26 -4.58 1.10
C GLN A 152 -16.61 -3.86 1.26
N THR A 153 -16.60 -2.57 1.58
CA THR A 153 -17.79 -1.72 1.61
C THR A 153 -18.22 -1.16 0.24
N MET A 154 -17.47 -1.44 -0.82
CA MET A 154 -17.85 -1.04 -2.18
C MET A 154 -19.18 -1.68 -2.59
N PRO A 155 -20.11 -0.91 -3.21
CA PRO A 155 -21.33 -1.47 -3.77
C PRO A 155 -21.06 -2.29 -5.05
N GLU A 156 -21.97 -3.20 -5.39
CA GLU A 156 -21.84 -4.09 -6.56
C GLU A 156 -21.50 -3.33 -7.86
N LYS A 157 -22.17 -2.21 -8.11
CA LYS A 157 -21.94 -1.37 -9.28
C LYS A 157 -20.50 -0.83 -9.40
N ALA A 158 -19.76 -0.74 -8.30
CA ALA A 158 -18.38 -0.28 -8.28
C ALA A 158 -17.39 -1.42 -8.43
N TYR A 159 -17.71 -2.62 -7.93
CA TYR A 159 -16.77 -3.74 -7.97
C TYR A 159 -16.98 -4.71 -9.15
N MET A 160 -18.13 -4.70 -9.82
CA MET A 160 -18.39 -5.60 -10.94
C MET A 160 -17.69 -5.14 -12.21
N TYR A 161 -17.03 -6.07 -12.88
CA TYR A 161 -16.50 -5.85 -14.24
C TYR A 161 -17.57 -6.13 -15.29
N GLY A 162 -17.45 -5.50 -16.46
CA GLY A 162 -18.29 -5.75 -17.63
C GLY A 162 -17.94 -7.06 -18.33
N LEU A 163 -17.84 -8.16 -17.58
CA LEU A 163 -17.56 -9.52 -18.03
C LEU A 163 -18.78 -10.41 -17.80
N PRO A 164 -18.83 -11.63 -18.40
CA PRO A 164 -19.89 -12.57 -18.09
C PRO A 164 -20.06 -12.79 -16.57
N TYR A 165 -21.28 -12.61 -16.06
CA TYR A 165 -21.57 -12.64 -14.62
C TYR A 165 -21.13 -13.95 -13.96
N GLU A 166 -21.15 -15.06 -14.71
CA GLU A 166 -20.69 -16.36 -14.22
C GLU A 166 -19.22 -16.37 -13.74
N TYR A 167 -18.37 -15.48 -14.22
CA TYR A 167 -16.98 -15.39 -13.75
C TYR A 167 -16.91 -14.81 -12.33
N TYR A 168 -17.84 -13.93 -11.99
CA TYR A 168 -17.99 -13.51 -10.61
C TYR A 168 -18.52 -14.66 -9.74
N GLU A 169 -19.58 -15.34 -10.18
CA GLU A 169 -20.17 -16.43 -9.40
C GLU A 169 -19.17 -17.57 -9.15
N LYS A 170 -18.46 -18.01 -10.17
CA LYS A 170 -17.55 -19.17 -10.11
C LYS A 170 -16.19 -18.84 -9.51
N TYR A 171 -15.59 -17.71 -9.93
CA TYR A 171 -14.19 -17.42 -9.65
C TYR A 171 -14.00 -16.17 -8.81
N LYS A 172 -15.08 -15.51 -8.40
CA LYS A 172 -15.04 -14.26 -7.63
C LYS A 172 -14.27 -13.14 -8.33
N VAL A 173 -14.38 -13.09 -9.67
CA VAL A 173 -13.79 -12.04 -10.50
C VAL A 173 -14.56 -10.75 -10.28
N ARG A 174 -13.97 -9.86 -9.50
CA ARG A 174 -14.46 -8.52 -9.15
C ARG A 174 -13.29 -7.63 -8.77
N ARG A 175 -13.55 -6.33 -8.64
CA ARG A 175 -12.61 -5.40 -8.00
C ARG A 175 -12.57 -5.66 -6.50
N TYR A 176 -11.35 -5.78 -5.95
CA TYR A 176 -11.13 -5.86 -4.50
C TYR A 176 -10.46 -4.60 -3.98
N GLY A 177 -9.44 -4.11 -4.68
CA GLY A 177 -8.61 -3.00 -4.24
C GLY A 177 -7.57 -3.41 -3.21
N PHE A 178 -6.56 -2.55 -3.06
CA PHE A 178 -5.42 -2.79 -2.17
C PHE A 178 -5.04 -1.48 -1.46
N HIS A 179 -3.98 -1.50 -0.67
CA HIS A 179 -3.58 -0.38 0.19
C HIS A 179 -4.69 0.06 1.18
N GLY A 180 -5.64 -0.82 1.47
CA GLY A 180 -6.81 -0.48 2.28
C GLY A 180 -6.45 0.01 3.68
N THR A 181 -5.42 -0.55 4.30
CA THR A 181 -4.89 -0.10 5.59
C THR A 181 -4.45 1.37 5.53
N SER A 182 -3.69 1.75 4.49
CA SER A 182 -3.27 3.13 4.26
C SER A 182 -4.45 4.05 3.95
N HIS A 183 -5.35 3.66 3.03
CA HIS A 183 -6.53 4.45 2.70
C HIS A 183 -7.42 4.71 3.91
N SER A 184 -7.65 3.71 4.75
CA SER A 184 -8.40 3.85 6.00
C SER A 184 -7.71 4.80 6.98
N PHE A 185 -6.41 4.57 7.24
CA PHE A 185 -5.62 5.38 8.17
C PHE A 185 -5.60 6.86 7.78
N VAL A 186 -5.27 7.14 6.51
CA VAL A 186 -5.11 8.51 6.01
C VAL A 186 -6.45 9.23 5.92
N SER A 187 -7.53 8.58 5.49
CA SER A 187 -8.86 9.21 5.42
C SER A 187 -9.42 9.58 6.79
N LYS A 188 -9.18 8.74 7.81
CA LYS A 188 -9.51 9.07 9.21
C LYS A 188 -8.73 10.29 9.69
N ARG A 189 -7.42 10.31 9.42
CA ARG A 189 -6.57 11.42 9.83
C ARG A 189 -6.97 12.75 9.18
N VAL A 190 -7.33 12.73 7.91
CA VAL A 190 -7.83 13.94 7.20
C VAL A 190 -9.11 14.47 7.84
N ALA A 191 -10.05 13.62 8.24
CA ALA A 191 -11.27 14.05 8.91
C ALA A 191 -10.96 14.77 10.23
N GLU A 192 -10.00 14.26 11.01
CA GLU A 192 -9.52 14.91 12.24
C GLU A 192 -8.91 16.29 11.95
N LEU A 193 -8.02 16.39 10.94
CA LEU A 193 -7.39 17.65 10.55
C LEU A 193 -8.39 18.68 10.01
N ALA A 194 -9.39 18.22 9.29
CA ALA A 194 -10.47 19.06 8.77
C ALA A 194 -11.49 19.45 9.86
N GLY A 195 -11.44 18.82 11.04
CA GLY A 195 -12.38 19.06 12.14
C GLY A 195 -13.82 18.62 11.83
N VAL A 196 -13.98 17.59 10.98
CA VAL A 196 -15.28 17.07 10.54
C VAL A 196 -15.42 15.61 10.98
N PRO A 197 -16.60 15.17 11.48
CA PRO A 197 -16.82 13.75 11.79
C PRO A 197 -16.54 12.86 10.58
N TYR A 198 -15.83 11.75 10.80
CA TYR A 198 -15.37 10.85 9.73
C TYR A 198 -16.52 10.29 8.88
N ASP A 199 -17.68 10.06 9.51
CA ASP A 199 -18.91 9.58 8.87
C ASP A 199 -19.71 10.67 8.12
N GLN A 200 -19.14 11.86 7.98
CA GLN A 200 -19.74 13.01 7.27
C GLN A 200 -18.82 13.60 6.20
N THR A 201 -17.81 12.85 5.76
CA THR A 201 -16.80 13.32 4.81
C THR A 201 -16.91 12.65 3.45
N LYS A 202 -16.50 13.37 2.40
CA LYS A 202 -16.21 12.87 1.05
C LYS A 202 -14.73 13.08 0.78
N THR A 203 -13.93 12.04 0.99
CA THR A 203 -12.47 12.13 0.89
C THR A 203 -11.95 11.25 -0.24
N ILE A 204 -11.08 11.80 -1.09
CA ILE A 204 -10.31 11.05 -2.07
C ILE A 204 -8.89 10.90 -1.54
N VAL A 205 -8.44 9.68 -1.39
CA VAL A 205 -7.08 9.35 -0.94
C VAL A 205 -6.24 8.91 -2.13
N CYS A 206 -5.16 9.64 -2.39
CA CYS A 206 -4.17 9.35 -3.42
C CYS A 206 -2.93 8.75 -2.75
N HIS A 207 -2.89 7.42 -2.65
CA HIS A 207 -1.72 6.68 -2.18
C HIS A 207 -0.76 6.49 -3.36
N LEU A 208 0.25 7.36 -3.47
CA LEU A 208 1.17 7.42 -4.58
C LEU A 208 2.57 6.96 -4.13
N GLY A 209 2.85 5.69 -4.35
CA GLY A 209 4.14 5.05 -4.15
C GLY A 209 4.62 4.38 -5.43
N ASN A 210 5.57 3.45 -5.34
CA ASN A 210 5.95 2.60 -6.48
C ASN A 210 4.78 1.73 -6.96
N GLY A 211 3.97 1.18 -6.02
CA GLY A 211 2.57 0.84 -6.25
C GLY A 211 1.71 2.05 -5.91
N ALA A 212 0.70 2.36 -6.73
CA ALA A 212 -0.13 3.53 -6.53
C ALA A 212 -1.62 3.21 -6.71
N SER A 213 -2.46 3.82 -5.87
CA SER A 213 -3.91 3.70 -5.96
C SER A 213 -4.62 4.95 -5.46
N VAL A 214 -5.82 5.15 -5.96
CA VAL A 214 -6.74 6.19 -5.48
C VAL A 214 -7.98 5.50 -4.91
N SER A 215 -8.55 6.00 -3.83
CA SER A 215 -9.83 5.53 -3.30
C SER A 215 -10.80 6.68 -3.06
N ALA A 216 -12.08 6.37 -3.24
CA ALA A 216 -13.22 7.22 -2.89
C ALA A 216 -13.76 6.78 -1.53
N VAL A 217 -13.66 7.63 -0.52
CA VAL A 217 -14.13 7.36 0.84
C VAL A 217 -15.31 8.27 1.15
N LEU A 218 -16.50 7.69 1.21
CA LEU A 218 -17.74 8.37 1.49
C LEU A 218 -18.24 8.00 2.88
N ASN A 219 -18.35 8.98 3.75
CA ASN A 219 -18.86 8.79 5.11
C ASN A 219 -18.15 7.65 5.86
N GLY A 220 -16.82 7.64 5.75
CA GLY A 220 -15.97 6.65 6.42
C GLY A 220 -15.89 5.27 5.75
N LYS A 221 -16.52 5.08 4.59
CA LYS A 221 -16.54 3.82 3.84
C LYS A 221 -15.91 3.96 2.48
N SER A 222 -15.08 3.00 2.08
CA SER A 222 -14.59 2.90 0.70
C SER A 222 -15.76 2.55 -0.22
N VAL A 223 -16.04 3.42 -1.19
CA VAL A 223 -17.11 3.21 -2.19
C VAL A 223 -16.57 2.91 -3.58
N ASP A 224 -15.29 3.18 -3.82
CA ASP A 224 -14.56 2.79 -5.03
C ASP A 224 -13.05 2.88 -4.80
N THR A 225 -12.27 2.15 -5.60
CA THR A 225 -10.81 2.22 -5.58
C THR A 225 -10.22 1.81 -6.93
N SER A 226 -9.02 2.29 -7.26
CA SER A 226 -8.45 2.16 -8.60
C SER A 226 -7.79 0.81 -8.89
N MET A 227 -7.23 0.13 -7.88
CA MET A 227 -6.72 -1.24 -8.07
C MET A 227 -7.89 -2.22 -8.17
N GLY A 228 -7.71 -3.30 -8.91
CA GLY A 228 -8.78 -4.22 -9.31
C GLY A 228 -8.79 -5.54 -8.56
N LEU A 229 -8.97 -6.62 -9.33
CA LEU A 229 -8.79 -8.01 -8.88
C LEU A 229 -7.37 -8.20 -8.36
N THR A 230 -6.41 -7.58 -9.02
CA THR A 230 -4.98 -7.54 -8.67
C THR A 230 -4.49 -6.10 -8.54
N PRO A 231 -3.29 -5.88 -7.99
CA PRO A 231 -2.69 -4.53 -7.91
C PRO A 231 -2.19 -3.97 -9.25
N LEU A 232 -2.64 -4.50 -10.39
CA LEU A 232 -2.19 -4.07 -11.74
C LEU A 232 -3.09 -2.99 -12.34
N GLU A 233 -4.41 -3.11 -12.19
CA GLU A 233 -5.40 -2.14 -12.69
C GLU A 233 -5.24 -0.77 -12.01
N GLY A 234 -5.64 0.28 -12.69
CA GLY A 234 -5.75 1.63 -12.15
C GLY A 234 -4.69 2.59 -12.68
N LEU A 235 -4.00 3.25 -11.76
CA LEU A 235 -2.97 4.24 -12.09
C LEU A 235 -1.79 3.62 -12.84
N VAL A 236 -1.14 4.42 -13.67
CA VAL A 236 0.23 4.16 -14.09
C VAL A 236 1.10 4.20 -12.82
N MET A 237 1.96 3.20 -12.64
CA MET A 237 2.77 3.03 -11.42
C MET A 237 4.26 3.04 -11.75
N GLY A 238 5.12 2.67 -10.83
CA GLY A 238 6.57 2.60 -11.07
C GLY A 238 6.92 1.73 -12.28
N THR A 239 6.47 0.47 -12.26
CA THR A 239 6.73 -0.53 -13.32
C THR A 239 5.46 -1.19 -13.87
N ARG A 240 4.29 -0.92 -13.28
CA ARG A 240 2.99 -1.48 -13.70
C ARG A 240 2.26 -0.51 -14.62
N SER A 241 1.62 -1.09 -15.66
CA SER A 241 0.93 -0.31 -16.69
C SER A 241 -0.28 0.50 -16.18
N GLY A 242 -0.99 0.00 -15.17
CA GLY A 242 -2.34 0.47 -14.89
C GLY A 242 -3.30 0.15 -16.04
N ASP A 243 -4.33 0.97 -16.19
CA ASP A 243 -5.38 0.79 -17.19
C ASP A 243 -4.85 0.85 -18.63
N ILE A 244 -5.20 -0.16 -19.40
CA ILE A 244 -4.93 -0.22 -20.85
C ILE A 244 -6.17 -0.75 -21.58
N ASP A 245 -6.22 -0.59 -22.89
CA ASP A 245 -7.15 -1.33 -23.75
C ASP A 245 -6.77 -2.82 -23.74
N PRO A 246 -7.66 -3.75 -23.35
CA PRO A 246 -7.37 -5.18 -23.33
C PRO A 246 -6.92 -5.76 -24.70
N ALA A 247 -7.36 -5.17 -25.82
CA ALA A 247 -6.96 -5.61 -27.16
C ALA A 247 -5.45 -5.37 -27.45
N ILE A 248 -4.80 -4.47 -26.70
CA ILE A 248 -3.34 -4.26 -26.77
C ILE A 248 -2.60 -5.56 -26.43
N LEU A 249 -3.14 -6.40 -25.55
CA LEU A 249 -2.51 -7.65 -25.12
C LEU A 249 -2.33 -8.60 -26.32
N GLU A 250 -3.39 -8.81 -27.12
CA GLU A 250 -3.31 -9.63 -28.32
C GLU A 250 -2.36 -9.02 -29.36
N PHE A 251 -2.43 -7.69 -29.54
CA PHE A 251 -1.57 -6.99 -30.50
C PHE A 251 -0.09 -7.16 -30.18
N ILE A 252 0.31 -6.91 -28.92
CA ILE A 252 1.71 -7.04 -28.49
C ILE A 252 2.15 -8.50 -28.49
N ALA A 253 1.31 -9.44 -28.02
CA ALA A 253 1.62 -10.85 -28.02
C ALA A 253 2.05 -11.34 -29.41
N LYS A 254 1.28 -10.95 -30.45
CA LYS A 254 1.58 -11.30 -31.85
C LYS A 254 2.84 -10.62 -32.36
N LYS A 255 3.11 -9.36 -32.00
CA LYS A 255 4.27 -8.59 -32.46
C LYS A 255 5.58 -9.06 -31.84
N GLU A 256 5.54 -9.37 -30.55
CA GLU A 256 6.72 -9.71 -29.75
C GLU A 256 6.85 -11.22 -29.50
N ASN A 257 5.94 -12.04 -30.05
CA ASN A 257 5.87 -13.49 -29.84
C ASN A 257 5.88 -13.88 -28.35
N LEU A 258 5.01 -13.24 -27.57
CA LEU A 258 4.87 -13.46 -26.14
C LEU A 258 3.66 -14.36 -25.84
N ASP A 259 3.82 -15.24 -24.87
CA ASP A 259 2.71 -15.92 -24.22
C ASP A 259 2.06 -15.03 -23.12
N ILE A 260 1.07 -15.56 -22.44
CA ILE A 260 0.36 -14.80 -21.39
C ILE A 260 1.27 -14.43 -20.21
N GLU A 261 2.21 -15.30 -19.84
CA GLU A 261 3.16 -15.05 -18.77
C GLU A 261 4.14 -13.93 -19.16
N GLY A 262 4.65 -13.96 -20.39
CA GLY A 262 5.48 -12.90 -20.95
C GLY A 262 4.77 -11.55 -21.00
N LEU A 263 3.49 -11.53 -21.40
CA LEU A 263 2.65 -10.33 -21.38
C LEU A 263 2.48 -9.79 -19.94
N MET A 264 2.13 -10.65 -18.99
CA MET A 264 1.96 -10.24 -17.60
C MET A 264 3.27 -9.70 -16.99
N ASN A 265 4.42 -10.25 -17.40
CA ASN A 265 5.71 -9.71 -17.02
C ASN A 265 5.95 -8.30 -17.59
N VAL A 266 5.57 -8.05 -18.84
CA VAL A 266 5.63 -6.70 -19.44
C VAL A 266 4.77 -5.73 -18.64
N LEU A 267 3.51 -6.08 -18.37
CA LEU A 267 2.56 -5.21 -17.68
C LEU A 267 2.96 -4.90 -16.23
N ASN A 268 3.55 -5.87 -15.53
CA ASN A 268 3.89 -5.72 -14.11
C ASN A 268 5.30 -5.13 -13.86
N LYS A 269 6.29 -5.43 -14.74
CA LYS A 269 7.70 -5.16 -14.45
C LYS A 269 8.41 -4.27 -15.46
N LYS A 270 7.86 -4.10 -16.67
CA LYS A 270 8.51 -3.37 -17.77
C LYS A 270 7.71 -2.15 -18.25
N SER A 271 6.62 -1.85 -17.60
CA SER A 271 5.67 -0.78 -17.93
C SER A 271 5.77 0.38 -16.94
N GLY A 272 4.69 1.08 -16.70
CA GLY A 272 4.64 2.21 -15.80
C GLY A 272 5.50 3.39 -16.25
N VAL A 273 5.89 4.24 -15.30
CA VAL A 273 6.78 5.36 -15.61
C VAL A 273 8.17 4.88 -16.05
N PHE A 274 8.62 3.72 -15.56
CA PHE A 274 9.85 3.07 -16.02
C PHE A 274 9.77 2.75 -17.52
N GLY A 275 8.73 2.07 -17.96
CA GLY A 275 8.55 1.74 -19.38
C GLY A 275 8.35 2.97 -20.26
N LEU A 276 7.52 3.92 -19.82
CA LEU A 276 7.25 5.17 -20.54
C LEU A 276 8.51 6.05 -20.70
N SER A 277 9.43 5.99 -19.74
CA SER A 277 10.69 6.72 -19.79
C SER A 277 11.82 6.01 -20.57
N ASN A 278 11.52 4.94 -21.30
CA ASN A 278 12.51 4.06 -21.96
C ASN A 278 13.53 3.45 -20.96
N GLY A 279 13.06 3.09 -19.77
CA GLY A 279 13.88 2.41 -18.76
C GLY A 279 14.83 3.34 -18.00
N VAL A 280 14.59 4.65 -17.99
CA VAL A 280 15.41 5.59 -17.20
C VAL A 280 15.35 5.22 -15.72
N SER A 281 14.16 5.24 -15.12
CA SER A 281 13.96 4.88 -13.71
C SER A 281 12.48 4.72 -13.37
N SER A 282 12.18 4.07 -12.26
CA SER A 282 10.88 4.16 -11.57
C SER A 282 10.90 5.18 -10.43
N ASP A 283 12.06 5.76 -10.10
CA ASP A 283 12.21 6.80 -9.09
C ASP A 283 11.92 8.18 -9.69
N PHE A 284 11.01 8.93 -9.07
CA PHE A 284 10.59 10.25 -9.56
C PHE A 284 11.67 11.30 -9.47
N ARG A 285 12.69 11.14 -8.63
CA ARG A 285 13.88 12.04 -8.59
C ARG A 285 14.68 11.92 -9.87
N ASP A 286 14.95 10.68 -10.29
CA ASP A 286 15.69 10.40 -11.51
C ASP A 286 14.91 10.86 -12.75
N LEU A 287 13.59 10.58 -12.77
CA LEU A 287 12.70 11.00 -13.85
C LEU A 287 12.63 12.52 -13.99
N THR A 288 12.53 13.24 -12.86
CA THR A 288 12.53 14.72 -12.86
C THR A 288 13.83 15.27 -13.40
N ALA A 289 14.97 14.76 -12.92
CA ALA A 289 16.29 15.16 -13.42
C ALA A 289 16.43 14.91 -14.93
N ALA A 290 16.04 13.72 -15.40
CA ALA A 290 16.07 13.37 -16.82
C ALA A 290 15.15 14.26 -17.68
N ALA A 291 13.98 14.62 -17.17
CA ALA A 291 13.05 15.54 -17.85
C ALA A 291 13.63 16.97 -17.94
N GLU A 292 14.26 17.46 -16.87
CA GLU A 292 14.95 18.76 -16.83
C GLU A 292 16.15 18.81 -17.80
N GLU A 293 16.84 17.69 -18.00
CA GLU A 293 17.87 17.52 -19.03
C GLU A 293 17.32 17.45 -20.47
N GLY A 294 16.01 17.50 -20.65
CA GLY A 294 15.33 17.51 -21.94
C GLY A 294 14.98 16.12 -22.49
N GLN A 295 15.04 15.06 -21.68
CA GLN A 295 14.65 13.72 -22.11
C GLN A 295 13.14 13.64 -22.23
N LYS A 296 12.62 13.69 -23.47
CA LYS A 296 11.18 13.67 -23.77
C LYS A 296 10.44 12.47 -23.17
N PRO A 297 10.93 11.21 -23.21
CA PRO A 297 10.21 10.08 -22.61
C PRO A 297 10.03 10.22 -21.09
N ALA A 298 11.02 10.75 -20.37
CA ALA A 298 10.91 11.00 -18.93
C ALA A 298 9.83 12.05 -18.61
N LYS A 299 9.81 13.15 -19.41
CA LYS A 299 8.77 14.17 -19.29
C LYS A 299 7.38 13.59 -19.53
N ILE A 300 7.19 12.80 -20.58
CA ILE A 300 5.91 12.13 -20.89
C ILE A 300 5.49 11.20 -19.74
N ALA A 301 6.42 10.45 -19.15
CA ALA A 301 6.11 9.56 -18.04
C ALA A 301 5.53 10.30 -16.84
N LEU A 302 6.11 11.45 -16.47
CA LEU A 302 5.62 12.30 -15.38
C LEU A 302 4.24 12.90 -15.70
N GLU A 303 4.05 13.43 -16.91
CA GLU A 303 2.78 14.01 -17.36
C GLU A 303 1.66 12.96 -17.40
N VAL A 304 1.92 11.76 -17.93
CA VAL A 304 0.94 10.66 -17.95
C VAL A 304 0.56 10.23 -16.55
N PHE A 305 1.52 10.12 -15.64
CA PHE A 305 1.25 9.77 -14.25
C PHE A 305 0.30 10.76 -13.58
N ALA A 306 0.65 12.05 -13.60
CA ALA A 306 -0.18 13.11 -12.99
C ALA A 306 -1.57 13.21 -13.62
N TYR A 307 -1.65 13.12 -14.94
CA TYR A 307 -2.91 13.15 -15.69
C TYR A 307 -3.85 12.00 -15.30
N ARG A 308 -3.32 10.78 -15.13
CA ARG A 308 -4.12 9.61 -14.71
C ARG A 308 -4.61 9.76 -13.29
N VAL A 309 -3.80 10.29 -12.37
CA VAL A 309 -4.24 10.59 -10.99
C VAL A 309 -5.39 11.60 -11.01
N ALA A 310 -5.26 12.70 -11.77
CA ALA A 310 -6.31 13.71 -11.89
C ALA A 310 -7.61 13.13 -12.46
N LYS A 311 -7.54 12.26 -13.47
CA LYS A 311 -8.72 11.57 -14.03
C LYS A 311 -9.42 10.70 -13.00
N TYR A 312 -8.70 9.94 -12.18
CA TYR A 312 -9.29 9.15 -11.11
C TYR A 312 -9.95 10.03 -10.04
N ILE A 313 -9.34 11.16 -9.68
CA ILE A 313 -9.96 12.14 -8.76
C ILE A 313 -11.27 12.63 -9.34
N GLY A 314 -11.31 12.99 -10.62
CA GLY A 314 -12.54 13.41 -11.30
C GLY A 314 -13.62 12.32 -11.32
N ALA A 315 -13.25 11.09 -11.65
CA ALA A 315 -14.16 9.95 -11.65
C ALA A 315 -14.74 9.67 -10.25
N TYR A 316 -13.93 9.75 -9.22
CA TYR A 316 -14.36 9.49 -7.84
C TYR A 316 -15.13 10.66 -7.23
N THR A 317 -14.87 11.89 -7.68
CA THR A 317 -15.75 13.02 -7.37
C THR A 317 -17.17 12.78 -7.91
N ALA A 318 -17.29 12.23 -9.13
CA ALA A 318 -18.57 11.84 -9.69
C ALA A 318 -19.21 10.67 -8.92
N ALA A 319 -18.44 9.64 -8.55
CA ALA A 319 -18.94 8.49 -7.81
C ALA A 319 -19.54 8.86 -6.45
N MET A 320 -18.98 9.87 -5.78
CA MET A 320 -19.47 10.38 -4.48
C MET A 320 -20.44 11.57 -4.61
N ASN A 321 -20.71 12.04 -5.83
CA ASN A 321 -21.46 13.28 -6.07
C ASN A 321 -20.87 14.46 -5.28
N GLY A 322 -19.59 14.72 -5.49
CA GLY A 322 -18.81 15.77 -4.82
C GLY A 322 -17.60 15.24 -4.06
N VAL A 323 -16.77 16.14 -3.60
CA VAL A 323 -15.58 15.88 -2.80
C VAL A 323 -15.33 17.04 -1.83
N ASP A 324 -14.97 16.73 -0.58
CA ASP A 324 -14.62 17.72 0.43
C ASP A 324 -13.11 17.84 0.58
N ASN A 325 -12.43 16.68 0.58
CA ASN A 325 -11.00 16.58 0.83
C ASN A 325 -10.31 15.69 -0.20
N ILE A 326 -9.12 16.10 -0.64
CA ILE A 326 -8.17 15.29 -1.39
C ILE A 326 -6.91 15.19 -0.57
N VAL A 327 -6.34 14.00 -0.45
CA VAL A 327 -5.10 13.80 0.32
C VAL A 327 -4.10 12.99 -0.47
N PHE A 328 -2.85 13.45 -0.44
CA PHE A 328 -1.69 12.80 -1.02
C PHE A 328 -0.89 12.10 0.08
N THR A 329 -0.52 10.86 -0.17
CA THR A 329 0.21 10.02 0.78
C THR A 329 1.14 9.04 0.06
N ALA A 330 1.92 8.28 0.81
CA ALA A 330 3.00 7.42 0.34
C ALA A 330 4.16 8.17 -0.34
N GLY A 331 5.20 7.46 -0.71
CA GLY A 331 6.49 8.05 -1.04
C GLY A 331 6.47 9.19 -2.05
N ILE A 332 5.72 9.06 -3.15
CA ILE A 332 5.57 10.10 -4.17
C ILE A 332 4.62 11.18 -3.68
N GLY A 333 3.46 10.78 -3.15
CA GLY A 333 2.44 11.71 -2.66
C GLY A 333 2.95 12.64 -1.55
N GLU A 334 3.77 12.12 -0.64
CA GLU A 334 4.35 12.86 0.48
C GLU A 334 5.52 13.76 0.10
N ASN A 335 6.34 13.35 -0.89
CA ASN A 335 7.66 13.94 -1.09
C ASN A 335 7.85 14.68 -2.42
N VAL A 336 6.95 14.51 -3.42
CA VAL A 336 7.12 15.07 -4.75
C VAL A 336 6.10 16.19 -4.99
N CYS A 337 6.45 17.42 -4.59
CA CYS A 337 5.57 18.58 -4.69
C CYS A 337 5.14 18.89 -6.11
N SER A 338 6.00 18.68 -7.11
CA SER A 338 5.69 18.91 -8.53
C SER A 338 4.57 18.01 -9.04
N VAL A 339 4.50 16.74 -8.59
CA VAL A 339 3.40 15.83 -8.92
C VAL A 339 2.08 16.34 -8.35
N ARG A 340 2.07 16.77 -7.09
CA ARG A 340 0.87 17.32 -6.45
C ARG A 340 0.39 18.60 -7.15
N GLU A 341 1.32 19.50 -7.51
CA GLU A 341 1.03 20.72 -8.26
C GLU A 341 0.44 20.40 -9.63
N GLU A 342 1.04 19.49 -10.38
CA GLU A 342 0.57 19.05 -11.69
C GLU A 342 -0.83 18.42 -11.60
N VAL A 343 -1.06 17.51 -10.66
CA VAL A 343 -2.38 16.91 -10.44
C VAL A 343 -3.43 17.97 -10.13
N CYS A 344 -3.15 18.88 -9.20
CA CYS A 344 -4.06 19.94 -8.82
C CYS A 344 -4.35 20.93 -9.95
N SER A 345 -3.43 21.11 -10.90
CA SER A 345 -3.61 21.99 -12.05
C SER A 345 -4.79 21.59 -12.95
N TYR A 346 -5.16 20.31 -12.99
CA TYR A 346 -6.32 19.79 -13.72
C TYR A 346 -7.65 19.98 -12.97
N LEU A 347 -7.61 20.31 -11.68
CA LEU A 347 -8.76 20.25 -10.76
C LEU A 347 -9.32 21.60 -10.38
N GLY A 348 -8.96 22.65 -11.10
CA GLY A 348 -9.47 24.02 -10.87
C GLY A 348 -11.00 24.13 -10.94
N PHE A 349 -11.66 23.29 -11.74
CA PHE A 349 -13.12 23.22 -11.83
C PHE A 349 -13.80 22.78 -10.52
N LEU A 350 -13.07 22.12 -9.62
CA LEU A 350 -13.52 21.78 -8.26
C LEU A 350 -13.35 22.94 -7.26
N GLY A 351 -12.80 24.06 -7.71
CA GLY A 351 -12.50 25.21 -6.86
C GLY A 351 -11.28 24.96 -5.93
N ILE A 352 -10.35 24.14 -6.38
CA ILE A 352 -9.07 23.92 -5.70
C ILE A 352 -8.14 25.10 -5.94
N GLU A 353 -7.64 25.67 -4.86
CA GLU A 353 -6.60 26.69 -4.86
C GLU A 353 -5.41 26.17 -4.05
N LEU A 354 -4.31 25.81 -4.75
CA LEU A 354 -3.11 25.29 -4.11
C LEU A 354 -2.29 26.41 -3.50
N ASP A 355 -1.86 26.24 -2.25
CA ASP A 355 -0.84 27.08 -1.63
C ASP A 355 0.55 26.52 -2.02
N LYS A 356 1.28 27.27 -2.85
CA LYS A 356 2.57 26.81 -3.38
C LYS A 356 3.64 26.71 -2.32
N GLU A 357 3.60 27.57 -1.30
CA GLU A 357 4.58 27.56 -0.21
C GLU A 357 4.31 26.32 0.70
N ALA A 358 3.08 26.09 1.09
CA ALA A 358 2.69 24.91 1.84
C ALA A 358 2.94 23.62 1.04
N ASN A 359 2.70 23.64 -0.28
CA ASN A 359 2.99 22.47 -1.13
C ASN A 359 4.47 22.13 -1.27
N ALA A 360 5.41 23.02 -0.96
CA ALA A 360 6.83 22.71 -0.98
C ALA A 360 7.28 21.72 0.11
N THR A 361 6.38 21.33 1.00
CA THR A 361 6.62 20.37 2.08
C THR A 361 7.01 18.98 1.59
N ARG A 362 7.74 18.23 2.44
CA ARG A 362 8.10 16.83 2.21
C ARG A 362 7.91 16.04 3.48
N GLY A 363 7.07 14.99 3.42
CA GLY A 363 6.87 14.05 4.52
C GLY A 363 6.25 14.64 5.79
N GLU A 364 5.62 15.81 5.69
CA GLU A 364 4.96 16.48 6.81
C GLU A 364 3.43 16.43 6.65
N GLU A 365 2.74 16.38 7.77
CA GLU A 365 1.29 16.46 7.81
C GLU A 365 0.85 17.92 7.73
N ILE A 366 0.22 18.31 6.60
CA ILE A 366 -0.13 19.70 6.35
C ILE A 366 -1.27 19.82 5.32
N MET A 367 -2.09 20.87 5.47
CA MET A 367 -2.99 21.32 4.40
C MET A 367 -2.19 22.15 3.39
N ILE A 368 -2.26 21.78 2.11
CA ILE A 368 -1.53 22.42 1.01
C ILE A 368 -2.43 23.25 0.09
N SER A 369 -3.73 23.38 0.41
CA SER A 369 -4.65 24.29 -0.23
C SER A 369 -4.81 25.58 0.58
N THR A 370 -5.17 26.67 -0.11
CA THR A 370 -5.47 27.94 0.57
C THR A 370 -6.72 27.80 1.47
N PRO A 371 -6.92 28.69 2.46
CA PRO A 371 -8.14 28.72 3.26
C PRO A 371 -9.41 28.93 2.42
N GLU A 372 -9.31 29.62 1.28
CA GLU A 372 -10.41 29.94 0.37
C GLU A 372 -10.76 28.78 -0.58
N SER A 373 -9.87 27.81 -0.72
CA SER A 373 -10.10 26.62 -1.55
C SER A 373 -11.37 25.90 -1.14
N LYS A 374 -12.25 25.62 -2.10
CA LYS A 374 -13.52 24.93 -1.84
C LYS A 374 -13.30 23.48 -1.42
N VAL A 375 -12.44 22.76 -2.12
CA VAL A 375 -11.99 21.43 -1.75
C VAL A 375 -10.65 21.58 -1.04
N LYS A 376 -10.52 20.98 0.13
CA LYS A 376 -9.28 21.02 0.88
C LYS A 376 -8.31 19.94 0.38
N VAL A 377 -7.05 20.31 0.29
CA VAL A 377 -6.00 19.39 -0.16
C VAL A 377 -4.95 19.24 0.94
N PHE A 378 -4.61 18.00 1.25
CA PHE A 378 -3.69 17.66 2.34
C PHE A 378 -2.53 16.80 1.83
N VAL A 379 -1.41 16.86 2.54
CA VAL A 379 -0.40 15.82 2.61
C VAL A 379 -0.50 15.17 3.99
N VAL A 380 -0.61 13.86 4.04
CA VAL A 380 -0.64 13.10 5.29
C VAL A 380 0.25 11.88 5.11
N PRO A 381 1.37 11.77 5.82
CA PRO A 381 2.20 10.58 5.79
C PRO A 381 1.42 9.35 6.26
N THR A 382 1.47 8.28 5.45
CA THR A 382 0.89 7.00 5.86
C THR A 382 1.77 6.30 6.87
N ASN A 383 1.14 5.55 7.77
CA ASN A 383 1.82 4.70 8.75
C ASN A 383 1.08 3.37 8.86
N GLU A 384 1.33 2.47 7.91
CA GLU A 384 0.65 1.19 7.83
C GLU A 384 1.00 0.28 9.00
N GLU A 385 2.24 0.34 9.49
CA GLU A 385 2.67 -0.45 10.65
C GLU A 385 1.94 -0.03 11.93
N LEU A 386 1.77 1.27 12.14
CA LEU A 386 0.98 1.78 13.27
C LEU A 386 -0.50 1.42 13.12
N ALA A 387 -1.05 1.51 11.91
CA ALA A 387 -2.42 1.10 11.65
C ALA A 387 -2.64 -0.39 11.97
N ILE A 388 -1.70 -1.27 11.54
CA ILE A 388 -1.74 -2.70 11.86
C ILE A 388 -1.65 -2.92 13.39
N ALA A 389 -0.77 -2.19 14.08
CA ALA A 389 -0.65 -2.29 15.53
C ALA A 389 -1.96 -1.90 16.24
N ARG A 390 -2.60 -0.81 15.84
CA ARG A 390 -3.90 -0.36 16.37
C ARG A 390 -5.01 -1.39 16.13
N GLU A 391 -5.12 -1.91 14.91
CA GLU A 391 -6.08 -2.97 14.56
C GLU A 391 -5.83 -4.25 15.36
N THR A 392 -4.57 -4.61 15.60
CA THR A 392 -4.18 -5.77 16.41
C THR A 392 -4.67 -5.63 17.84
N VAL A 393 -4.40 -4.50 18.46
CA VAL A 393 -4.81 -4.23 19.86
C VAL A 393 -6.33 -4.15 20.01
N ALA A 394 -7.02 -3.60 19.02
CA ALA A 394 -8.49 -3.46 19.04
C ALA A 394 -9.24 -4.80 19.05
N LEU A 395 -8.57 -5.91 18.67
CA LEU A 395 -9.15 -7.26 18.61
C LEU A 395 -8.77 -8.15 19.81
N LEU A 396 -7.91 -7.69 20.69
CA LEU A 396 -7.39 -8.45 21.84
C LEU A 396 -7.84 -7.86 23.15
#